data_47f68e2642d1c4af1562c187705fae8b
#
_entry.id   47f68e2642d1c4af1562c187705fae8b
#
_cell.length_a   1.000
_cell.length_b   1.000
_cell.length_c   1.000
_cell.angle_alpha   90.00
_cell.angle_beta   90.00
_cell.angle_gamma   90.00
#
_symmetry.space_group_name_H-M   'P 1'
#
loop_
_entity.id
_entity.type
_entity.pdbx_description
1 polymer ?
#
loop_
_entity_poly.entity_id
_entity_poly.type
_entity_poly.pdbx_seq_one_letter_code
_entity_poly.pdbx_strand_id
1 'polypeptide(L)'
;MNRIKLLSTIFFITFFTVVIEILYTRLFSVIYRSSFAFLMISLALFGYGLSGVFAAVSKIAKKENAIKYLEYFILIYTLTLPLIYKITLVAAIDFLNLFNPISNFLLLLVNFLALLIPFFTAGVALVLIFSLYSEEIGRLYFIDLIGAALGGVAVIPLITNLGPSKAILLIFVILAALWFSISRFAKVKKIAVLALVVLSFLAMFHYSDSLFPVVPKMKKRQFLKHYERNVIEHSKWSPINKIDVAPFITGKKRIWIDGGTMQSDLVKVPGNLAEIKPKKWVIGAIPYQVVRNKGAAFIIGSAGGFEVLCALSHHFKNITAVEMDPEICHLVLHKYADYIGNIFRQKGVYLKIDEGRSVLKRLDRKFDVIQMVNSHNTDTLMSGGMSVAETYTYTVESFKDYWRHLNDDGYVSIVHWFGERMFTTAFQALREMGIKDPGKKFFMIEAEIYTFFFMKKGDIDAREIGILTKFAGKHKIVYSPDRELDNIYYKIASERFQETINASSIDISPSRDNSPYFNQGNKIGQF
;
A
#
# COMPACT_ATOMS: atom_id res chain seq x y z
N MET A 1 19.68 8.18 38.21
CA MET A 1 18.37 8.71 37.72
C MET A 1 17.25 8.11 38.56
N ASN A 2 16.18 8.85 38.89
CA ASN A 2 15.02 8.27 39.59
C ASN A 2 14.40 7.16 38.70
N ARG A 3 13.92 6.08 39.32
CA ARG A 3 13.35 4.89 38.61
C ARG A 3 12.25 5.24 37.62
N ILE A 4 11.32 6.12 37.98
CA ILE A 4 10.24 6.58 37.09
C ILE A 4 10.83 7.25 35.84
N LYS A 5 11.80 8.14 35.99
CA LYS A 5 12.46 8.83 34.88
C LYS A 5 13.20 7.83 33.95
N LEU A 6 13.82 6.80 34.55
CA LEU A 6 14.52 5.76 33.81
C LEU A 6 13.56 4.99 32.93
N LEU A 7 12.47 4.47 33.50
CA LEU A 7 11.47 3.67 32.78
C LEU A 7 10.75 4.50 31.70
N SER A 8 10.39 5.77 32.03
CA SER A 8 9.80 6.68 31.05
C SER A 8 10.76 6.98 29.89
N THR A 9 12.06 7.11 30.18
CA THR A 9 13.05 7.38 29.12
C THR A 9 13.14 6.24 28.12
N ILE A 10 13.24 4.99 28.60
CA ILE A 10 13.25 3.81 27.71
C ILE A 10 11.95 3.76 26.92
N PHE A 11 10.81 3.80 27.61
CA PHE A 11 9.50 3.74 26.98
C PHE A 11 9.36 4.75 25.83
N PHE A 12 9.63 6.02 26.06
CA PHE A 12 9.45 7.05 25.04
C PHE A 12 10.49 6.98 23.92
N ILE A 13 11.74 6.61 24.19
CA ILE A 13 12.74 6.41 23.13
C ILE A 13 12.26 5.29 22.20
N THR A 14 11.92 4.13 22.72
CA THR A 14 11.52 2.97 21.91
C THR A 14 10.19 3.21 21.22
N PHE A 15 9.19 3.72 21.95
CA PHE A 15 7.88 4.09 21.41
C PHE A 15 8.02 5.01 20.19
N PHE A 16 8.74 6.11 20.32
CA PHE A 16 8.89 7.07 19.23
C PHE A 16 9.80 6.57 18.11
N THR A 17 10.78 5.73 18.40
CA THR A 17 11.61 5.18 17.32
C THR A 17 10.81 4.28 16.40
N VAL A 18 9.93 3.43 16.93
CA VAL A 18 9.02 2.61 16.12
C VAL A 18 8.02 3.49 15.36
N VAL A 19 7.44 4.49 16.02
CA VAL A 19 6.54 5.45 15.34
C VAL A 19 7.26 6.14 14.18
N ILE A 20 8.49 6.62 14.39
CA ILE A 20 9.29 7.32 13.37
C ILE A 20 9.62 6.38 12.20
N GLU A 21 10.03 5.15 12.47
CA GLU A 21 10.31 4.13 11.45
C GLU A 21 9.10 3.92 10.53
N ILE A 22 7.92 3.73 11.10
CA ILE A 22 6.68 3.53 10.33
C ILE A 22 6.27 4.81 9.60
N LEU A 23 6.38 6.00 10.22
CA LEU A 23 6.09 7.27 9.56
C LEU A 23 6.99 7.50 8.34
N TYR A 24 8.30 7.23 8.45
CA TYR A 24 9.22 7.35 7.31
C TYR A 24 8.94 6.30 6.23
N THR A 25 8.61 5.06 6.60
CA THR A 25 8.19 4.01 5.66
C THR A 25 7.00 4.48 4.83
N ARG A 26 5.98 5.04 5.48
CA ARG A 26 4.80 5.62 4.83
C ARG A 26 5.13 6.86 4.00
N LEU A 27 5.99 7.73 4.50
CA LEU A 27 6.44 8.92 3.77
C LEU A 27 7.15 8.54 2.46
N PHE A 28 8.04 7.55 2.50
CA PHE A 28 8.78 7.08 1.33
C PHE A 28 7.88 6.46 0.26
N SER A 29 6.82 5.74 0.66
CA SER A 29 5.84 5.20 -0.29
C SER A 29 5.13 6.31 -1.08
N VAL A 30 4.87 7.45 -0.45
CA VAL A 30 4.22 8.61 -1.08
C VAL A 30 5.20 9.43 -1.93
N ILE A 31 6.37 9.77 -1.39
CA ILE A 31 7.35 10.65 -2.04
C ILE A 31 8.02 9.94 -3.23
N TYR A 32 8.42 8.69 -3.04
CA TYR A 32 9.14 7.90 -4.04
C TYR A 32 8.27 6.75 -4.55
N ARG A 33 8.51 5.54 -4.04
CA ARG A 33 7.77 4.32 -4.38
C ARG A 33 7.71 3.39 -3.17
N SER A 34 6.70 2.54 -3.13
CA SER A 34 6.52 1.55 -2.06
C SER A 34 7.71 0.60 -1.92
N SER A 35 8.39 0.25 -3.00
CA SER A 35 9.61 -0.58 -2.98
C SER A 35 10.76 0.02 -2.17
N PHE A 36 10.84 1.34 -2.05
CA PHE A 36 11.87 2.01 -1.23
C PHE A 36 11.48 2.14 0.25
N ALA A 37 10.24 1.83 0.60
CA ALA A 37 9.80 1.84 1.99
C ALA A 37 10.58 0.79 2.84
N PHE A 38 10.89 -0.38 2.28
CA PHE A 38 11.69 -1.43 2.96
C PHE A 38 13.10 -0.98 3.34
N LEU A 39 13.65 -0.02 2.62
CA LEU A 39 14.95 0.55 2.92
C LEU A 39 14.98 1.25 4.28
N MET A 40 13.85 1.81 4.72
CA MET A 40 13.74 2.44 6.04
C MET A 40 13.90 1.45 7.18
N ILE A 41 13.31 0.26 7.05
CA ILE A 41 13.47 -0.83 8.03
C ILE A 41 14.94 -1.24 8.12
N SER A 42 15.59 -1.42 6.97
CA SER A 42 17.01 -1.77 6.91
C SER A 42 17.90 -0.70 7.54
N LEU A 43 17.59 0.60 7.31
CA LEU A 43 18.32 1.72 7.91
C LEU A 43 18.13 1.78 9.43
N ALA A 44 16.94 1.54 9.93
CA ALA A 44 16.67 1.51 11.37
C ALA A 44 17.49 0.39 12.04
N LEU A 45 17.43 -0.83 11.49
CA LEU A 45 18.21 -1.97 11.99
C LEU A 45 19.72 -1.70 11.92
N PHE A 46 20.21 -1.12 10.82
CA PHE A 46 21.62 -0.75 10.69
C PHE A 46 22.05 0.32 11.70
N GLY A 47 21.20 1.33 11.95
CA GLY A 47 21.43 2.35 12.95
C GLY A 47 21.57 1.77 14.36
N TYR A 48 20.67 0.87 14.73
CA TYR A 48 20.77 0.15 16.00
C TYR A 48 22.01 -0.74 16.08
N GLY A 49 22.30 -1.51 15.05
CA GLY A 49 23.51 -2.36 15.00
C GLY A 49 24.79 -1.52 15.15
N LEU A 50 24.89 -0.42 14.41
CA LEU A 50 26.02 0.51 14.49
C LEU A 50 26.18 1.14 15.88
N SER A 51 25.06 1.45 16.55
CA SER A 51 25.08 1.99 17.93
C SER A 51 25.69 1.02 18.95
N GLY A 52 25.40 -0.27 18.81
CA GLY A 52 25.99 -1.34 19.62
C GLY A 52 27.50 -1.45 19.41
N VAL A 53 27.95 -1.47 18.15
CA VAL A 53 29.38 -1.49 17.80
C VAL A 53 30.10 -0.24 18.34
N PHE A 54 29.51 0.93 18.11
CA PHE A 54 30.06 2.19 18.64
C PHE A 54 30.21 2.16 20.15
N ALA A 55 29.20 1.72 20.89
CA ALA A 55 29.25 1.65 22.35
C ALA A 55 30.31 0.66 22.85
N ALA A 56 30.48 -0.48 22.16
CA ALA A 56 31.48 -1.48 22.50
C ALA A 56 32.91 -0.96 22.26
N VAL A 57 33.18 -0.37 21.10
CA VAL A 57 34.51 0.16 20.72
C VAL A 57 34.88 1.38 21.54
N SER A 58 33.97 2.34 21.71
CA SER A 58 34.22 3.59 22.43
C SER A 58 34.26 3.40 23.93
N LYS A 59 33.76 2.28 24.46
CA LYS A 59 33.59 1.97 25.88
C LYS A 59 32.85 3.08 26.64
N ILE A 60 31.92 3.76 25.92
CA ILE A 60 31.23 4.97 26.42
C ILE A 60 30.46 4.73 27.72
N ALA A 61 29.90 3.52 27.88
CA ALA A 61 29.17 3.13 29.09
C ALA A 61 30.04 3.01 30.34
N LYS A 62 31.35 2.80 30.17
CA LYS A 62 32.33 2.68 31.25
C LYS A 62 32.98 4.02 31.63
N LYS A 63 32.69 5.09 30.89
CA LYS A 63 33.25 6.42 31.15
C LYS A 63 32.57 7.09 32.36
N GLU A 64 33.34 7.82 33.13
CA GLU A 64 32.88 8.57 34.32
C GLU A 64 31.65 9.47 34.04
N ASN A 65 31.55 9.97 32.82
CA ASN A 65 30.47 10.84 32.35
C ASN A 65 29.37 10.12 31.55
N ALA A 66 29.18 8.81 31.69
CA ALA A 66 28.23 8.04 30.88
C ALA A 66 26.78 8.59 30.88
N ILE A 67 26.31 9.09 32.05
CA ILE A 67 25.01 9.74 32.16
C ILE A 67 24.94 11.06 31.37
N LYS A 68 26.04 11.81 31.33
CA LYS A 68 26.12 13.06 30.55
C LYS A 68 26.06 12.74 29.02
N TYR A 69 26.70 11.66 28.59
CA TYR A 69 26.59 11.19 27.21
C TYR A 69 25.17 10.74 26.88
N LEU A 70 24.47 10.07 27.79
CA LEU A 70 23.07 9.74 27.64
C LEU A 70 22.20 10.99 27.36
N GLU A 71 22.39 12.05 28.16
CA GLU A 71 21.70 13.33 27.98
C GLU A 71 21.98 13.95 26.61
N TYR A 72 23.23 13.90 26.12
CA TYR A 72 23.59 14.41 24.80
C TYR A 72 22.96 13.59 23.67
N PHE A 73 22.98 12.25 23.74
CA PHE A 73 22.41 11.43 22.69
C PHE A 73 20.87 11.59 22.58
N ILE A 74 20.18 11.75 23.71
CA ILE A 74 18.73 12.05 23.68
C ILE A 74 18.48 13.46 23.10
N LEU A 75 19.33 14.44 23.40
CA LEU A 75 19.22 15.78 22.83
C LEU A 75 19.44 15.75 21.32
N ILE A 76 20.49 15.07 20.83
CA ILE A 76 20.79 14.93 19.42
C ILE A 76 19.64 14.21 18.72
N TYR A 77 19.14 13.09 19.29
CA TYR A 77 17.96 12.38 18.78
C TYR A 77 16.79 13.34 18.59
N THR A 78 16.47 14.14 19.61
CA THR A 78 15.38 15.10 19.59
C THR A 78 15.56 16.16 18.51
N LEU A 79 16.70 16.85 18.48
CA LEU A 79 16.93 17.99 17.59
C LEU A 79 17.06 17.59 16.12
N THR A 80 17.54 16.38 15.85
CA THR A 80 17.72 15.90 14.47
C THR A 80 16.41 15.52 13.79
N LEU A 81 15.33 15.22 14.52
CA LEU A 81 14.07 14.78 13.92
C LEU A 81 13.48 15.77 12.92
N PRO A 82 13.15 17.04 13.27
CA PRO A 82 12.57 17.98 12.32
C PRO A 82 13.56 18.36 11.21
N LEU A 83 14.87 18.41 11.52
CA LEU A 83 15.91 18.74 10.54
C LEU A 83 16.01 17.65 9.46
N ILE A 84 16.13 16.39 9.86
CA ILE A 84 16.28 15.26 8.94
C ILE A 84 14.98 15.04 8.17
N TYR A 85 13.83 15.22 8.80
CA TYR A 85 12.55 15.21 8.13
C TYR A 85 12.51 16.24 6.99
N LYS A 86 12.96 17.47 7.25
CA LYS A 86 13.04 18.50 6.19
C LYS A 86 14.02 18.14 5.10
N ILE A 87 15.21 17.62 5.43
CA ILE A 87 16.21 17.16 4.45
C ILE A 87 15.57 16.10 3.53
N THR A 88 14.88 15.11 4.08
CA THR A 88 14.19 14.06 3.33
C THR A 88 13.12 14.61 2.38
N LEU A 89 12.34 15.59 2.84
CA LEU A 89 11.31 16.22 2.01
C LEU A 89 11.90 17.04 0.86
N VAL A 90 13.07 17.66 1.05
CA VAL A 90 13.72 18.48 0.01
C VAL A 90 14.53 17.62 -0.96
N ALA A 91 15.12 16.51 -0.52
CA ALA A 91 15.93 15.65 -1.35
C ALA A 91 15.13 15.12 -2.56
N ALA A 92 15.54 15.50 -3.77
CA ALA A 92 14.90 15.12 -5.02
C ALA A 92 15.72 14.01 -5.71
N ILE A 93 15.71 12.80 -5.13
CA ILE A 93 16.49 11.66 -5.60
C ILE A 93 15.79 11.00 -6.80
N ASP A 94 16.49 10.84 -7.93
CA ASP A 94 16.02 10.05 -9.06
C ASP A 94 16.61 8.64 -9.03
N PHE A 95 15.84 7.69 -8.51
CA PHE A 95 16.26 6.29 -8.39
C PHE A 95 16.38 5.55 -9.74
N LEU A 96 15.87 6.12 -10.83
CA LEU A 96 15.98 5.50 -12.16
C LEU A 96 17.29 5.85 -12.87
N ASN A 97 17.83 7.04 -12.54
CA ASN A 97 19.09 7.53 -13.08
C ASN A 97 20.09 7.76 -11.96
N LEU A 98 20.27 6.76 -11.09
CA LEU A 98 20.97 6.92 -9.83
C LEU A 98 22.42 7.38 -9.99
N PHE A 99 23.11 6.91 -11.02
CA PHE A 99 24.52 7.21 -11.27
C PHE A 99 24.76 8.28 -12.33
N ASN A 100 23.71 8.81 -12.94
CA ASN A 100 23.84 9.84 -13.99
C ASN A 100 22.81 10.97 -13.81
N PRO A 101 23.19 12.13 -13.24
CA PRO A 101 24.55 12.49 -12.79
C PRO A 101 24.94 11.84 -11.46
N ILE A 102 26.24 11.72 -11.18
CA ILE A 102 26.78 11.16 -9.93
C ILE A 102 26.29 11.92 -8.68
N SER A 103 25.98 13.20 -8.82
CA SER A 103 25.40 14.03 -7.75
C SER A 103 24.11 13.45 -7.18
N ASN A 104 23.34 12.71 -8.00
CA ASN A 104 22.12 12.06 -7.55
C ASN A 104 22.40 10.89 -6.57
N PHE A 105 23.46 10.11 -6.85
CA PHE A 105 23.94 9.08 -5.93
C PHE A 105 24.47 9.69 -4.62
N LEU A 106 25.24 10.79 -4.72
CA LEU A 106 25.72 11.49 -3.52
C LEU A 106 24.58 12.06 -2.67
N LEU A 107 23.54 12.59 -3.31
CA LEU A 107 22.33 13.07 -2.61
C LEU A 107 21.61 11.92 -1.90
N LEU A 108 21.51 10.74 -2.54
CA LEU A 108 20.96 9.53 -1.92
C LEU A 108 21.77 9.13 -0.69
N LEU A 109 23.11 9.07 -0.82
CA LEU A 109 24.01 8.70 0.26
C LEU A 109 23.90 9.65 1.45
N VAL A 110 23.92 10.98 1.19
CA VAL A 110 23.75 12.00 2.25
C VAL A 110 22.40 11.87 2.93
N ASN A 111 21.34 11.64 2.18
CA ASN A 111 20.00 11.43 2.75
C ASN A 111 19.95 10.18 3.64
N PHE A 112 20.57 9.08 3.22
CA PHE A 112 20.64 7.85 4.02
C PHE A 112 21.45 8.01 5.29
N LEU A 113 22.62 8.65 5.19
CA LEU A 113 23.43 8.92 6.38
C LEU A 113 22.69 9.84 7.37
N ALA A 114 21.95 10.83 6.86
CA ALA A 114 21.11 11.69 7.69
C ALA A 114 20.00 10.87 8.39
N LEU A 115 19.27 10.03 7.65
CA LEU A 115 18.22 9.17 8.22
C LEU A 115 18.71 8.15 9.23
N LEU A 116 19.99 7.76 9.16
CA LEU A 116 20.61 6.85 10.12
C LEU A 116 20.77 7.49 11.51
N ILE A 117 20.96 8.82 11.59
CA ILE A 117 21.30 9.54 12.83
C ILE A 117 20.26 9.33 13.94
N PRO A 118 18.94 9.48 13.72
CA PRO A 118 17.95 9.26 14.79
C PRO A 118 18.01 7.85 15.35
N PHE A 119 18.10 6.83 14.51
CA PHE A 119 18.14 5.42 14.94
C PHE A 119 19.44 5.08 15.67
N PHE A 120 20.56 5.60 15.18
CA PHE A 120 21.86 5.46 15.84
C PHE A 120 21.85 6.12 17.22
N THR A 121 21.39 7.36 17.32
CA THR A 121 21.41 8.11 18.59
C THR A 121 20.45 7.54 19.62
N ALA A 122 19.25 7.11 19.20
CA ALA A 122 18.31 6.37 20.04
C ALA A 122 18.93 5.05 20.52
N GLY A 123 19.56 4.28 19.62
CA GLY A 123 20.24 3.04 19.95
C GLY A 123 21.37 3.22 20.96
N VAL A 124 22.23 4.24 20.80
CA VAL A 124 23.29 4.54 21.80
C VAL A 124 22.67 4.90 23.16
N ALA A 125 21.58 5.68 23.19
CA ALA A 125 20.90 5.99 24.43
C ALA A 125 20.37 4.75 25.15
N LEU A 126 19.76 3.80 24.41
CA LEU A 126 19.30 2.52 24.96
C LEU A 126 20.45 1.66 25.47
N VAL A 127 21.54 1.51 24.69
CA VAL A 127 22.72 0.77 25.13
C VAL A 127 23.31 1.36 26.42
N LEU A 128 23.41 2.68 26.52
CA LEU A 128 23.87 3.35 27.75
C LEU A 128 22.96 3.03 28.94
N ILE A 129 21.65 3.06 28.76
CA ILE A 129 20.70 2.76 29.83
C ILE A 129 20.82 1.29 30.26
N PHE A 130 20.81 0.35 29.34
CA PHE A 130 20.95 -1.09 29.65
C PHE A 130 22.28 -1.41 30.33
N SER A 131 23.37 -0.75 29.92
CA SER A 131 24.68 -0.95 30.52
C SER A 131 24.80 -0.34 31.93
N LEU A 132 24.23 0.85 32.16
CA LEU A 132 24.29 1.57 33.44
C LEU A 132 23.39 0.97 34.52
N TYR A 133 22.32 0.27 34.11
CA TYR A 133 21.32 -0.31 34.98
C TYR A 133 21.11 -1.79 34.74
N SER A 134 22.19 -2.51 34.47
CA SER A 134 22.17 -3.95 34.08
C SER A 134 21.50 -4.87 35.12
N GLU A 135 21.51 -4.48 36.42
CA GLU A 135 20.84 -5.22 37.49
C GLU A 135 19.29 -5.27 37.30
N GLU A 136 18.70 -4.28 36.63
CA GLU A 136 17.27 -4.22 36.33
C GLU A 136 16.93 -4.63 34.88
N ILE A 137 17.80 -5.30 34.16
CA ILE A 137 17.71 -5.52 32.72
C ILE A 137 16.40 -6.15 32.29
N GLY A 138 15.87 -7.13 33.02
CA GLY A 138 14.60 -7.78 32.69
C GLY A 138 13.41 -6.82 32.69
N ARG A 139 13.39 -5.87 33.65
CA ARG A 139 12.35 -4.83 33.72
C ARG A 139 12.54 -3.78 32.63
N LEU A 140 13.77 -3.36 32.39
CA LEU A 140 14.08 -2.38 31.35
C LEU A 140 13.68 -2.92 29.96
N TYR A 141 14.02 -4.16 29.69
CA TYR A 141 13.64 -4.84 28.43
C TYR A 141 12.13 -5.01 28.30
N PHE A 142 11.42 -5.31 29.39
CA PHE A 142 9.95 -5.39 29.38
C PHE A 142 9.31 -4.05 29.00
N ILE A 143 9.81 -2.92 29.54
CA ILE A 143 9.30 -1.58 29.20
C ILE A 143 9.67 -1.19 27.76
N ASP A 144 10.84 -1.58 27.29
CA ASP A 144 11.27 -1.43 25.90
C ASP A 144 10.29 -2.11 24.94
N LEU A 145 9.95 -3.36 25.17
CA LEU A 145 8.98 -4.12 24.36
C LEU A 145 7.57 -3.50 24.39
N ILE A 146 7.11 -3.04 25.56
CA ILE A 146 5.83 -2.32 25.68
C ILE A 146 5.87 -1.02 24.87
N GLY A 147 6.96 -0.26 24.97
CA GLY A 147 7.16 0.96 24.19
C GLY A 147 7.05 0.69 22.69
N ALA A 148 7.77 -0.32 22.20
CA ALA A 148 7.73 -0.73 20.80
C ALA A 148 6.32 -1.14 20.35
N ALA A 149 5.66 -2.01 21.11
CA ALA A 149 4.32 -2.50 20.79
C ALA A 149 3.30 -1.36 20.73
N LEU A 150 3.28 -0.49 21.74
CA LEU A 150 2.38 0.65 21.78
C LEU A 150 2.71 1.69 20.71
N GLY A 151 3.97 1.88 20.36
CA GLY A 151 4.42 2.73 19.25
C GLY A 151 3.84 2.26 17.91
N GLY A 152 3.91 0.94 17.65
CA GLY A 152 3.33 0.33 16.46
C GLY A 152 1.82 0.51 16.32
N VAL A 153 1.09 0.54 17.44
CA VAL A 153 -0.37 0.81 17.43
C VAL A 153 -0.66 2.31 17.33
N ALA A 154 0.08 3.15 18.07
CA ALA A 154 -0.17 4.59 18.14
C ALA A 154 0.11 5.33 16.84
N VAL A 155 0.97 4.80 15.96
CA VAL A 155 1.25 5.43 14.67
C VAL A 155 0.00 5.59 13.81
N ILE A 156 -0.97 4.66 13.90
CA ILE A 156 -2.22 4.70 13.13
C ILE A 156 -3.00 5.99 13.43
N PRO A 157 -3.45 6.28 14.65
CA PRO A 157 -4.15 7.53 14.94
C PRO A 157 -3.27 8.77 14.75
N LEU A 158 -1.96 8.69 14.96
CA LEU A 158 -1.05 9.82 14.73
C LEU A 158 -1.02 10.21 13.24
N ILE A 159 -0.82 9.26 12.34
CA ILE A 159 -0.76 9.56 10.91
C ILE A 159 -2.13 9.98 10.36
N THR A 160 -3.21 9.33 10.80
CA THR A 160 -4.56 9.58 10.29
C THR A 160 -5.09 10.95 10.69
N ASN A 161 -4.83 11.40 11.93
CA ASN A 161 -5.38 12.65 12.45
C ASN A 161 -4.45 13.85 12.25
N LEU A 162 -3.13 13.65 12.36
CA LEU A 162 -2.14 14.72 12.30
C LEU A 162 -1.37 14.76 10.97
N GLY A 163 -1.27 13.62 10.29
CA GLY A 163 -0.31 13.44 9.21
C GLY A 163 1.14 13.36 9.70
N PRO A 164 2.09 12.96 8.84
CA PRO A 164 3.47 12.71 9.27
C PRO A 164 4.18 13.99 9.74
N SER A 165 3.95 15.13 9.10
CA SER A 165 4.63 16.39 9.45
C SER A 165 4.30 16.86 10.88
N LYS A 166 3.01 16.91 11.21
CA LYS A 166 2.57 17.32 12.56
C LYS A 166 2.92 16.25 13.62
N ALA A 167 2.87 14.96 13.23
CA ALA A 167 3.27 13.87 14.13
C ALA A 167 4.75 13.96 14.52
N ILE A 168 5.65 14.19 13.57
CA ILE A 168 7.11 14.40 13.86
C ILE A 168 7.33 15.59 14.78
N LEU A 169 6.60 16.69 14.57
CA LEU A 169 6.72 17.88 15.44
C LEU A 169 6.20 17.62 16.86
N LEU A 170 5.12 16.84 16.99
CA LEU A 170 4.62 16.43 18.30
C LEU A 170 5.63 15.54 19.03
N ILE A 171 6.23 14.57 18.34
CA ILE A 171 7.29 13.72 18.88
C ILE A 171 8.48 14.55 19.35
N PHE A 172 8.90 15.52 18.53
CA PHE A 172 9.98 16.45 18.87
C PHE A 172 9.74 17.15 20.22
N VAL A 173 8.54 17.67 20.46
CA VAL A 173 8.22 18.38 21.73
C VAL A 173 8.19 17.43 22.92
N ILE A 174 7.61 16.23 22.76
CA ILE A 174 7.54 15.25 23.86
C ILE A 174 8.95 14.77 24.25
N LEU A 175 9.81 14.49 23.26
CA LEU A 175 11.21 14.11 23.52
C LEU A 175 12.01 15.26 24.15
N ALA A 176 11.76 16.52 23.78
CA ALA A 176 12.38 17.68 24.42
C ALA A 176 11.94 17.84 25.88
N ALA A 177 10.67 17.61 26.19
CA ALA A 177 10.17 17.59 27.56
C ALA A 177 10.80 16.43 28.37
N LEU A 178 10.94 15.25 27.75
CA LEU A 178 11.65 14.14 28.37
C LEU A 178 13.10 14.52 28.68
N TRP A 179 13.85 15.04 27.71
CA TRP A 179 15.21 15.51 27.89
C TRP A 179 15.30 16.56 29.00
N PHE A 180 14.39 17.55 29.03
CA PHE A 180 14.31 18.55 30.07
C PHE A 180 14.16 17.91 31.45
N SER A 181 13.37 16.86 31.59
CA SER A 181 13.13 16.18 32.88
C SER A 181 14.34 15.45 33.43
N ILE A 182 15.21 14.91 32.57
CA ILE A 182 16.37 14.10 32.96
C ILE A 182 17.69 14.88 32.99
N SER A 183 17.78 15.95 32.20
CA SER A 183 19.01 16.73 32.03
C SER A 183 19.49 17.37 33.33
N ARG A 184 20.81 17.37 33.52
CA ARG A 184 21.51 18.00 34.66
C ARG A 184 22.06 19.39 34.34
N PHE A 185 21.74 19.94 33.18
CA PHE A 185 22.14 21.31 32.83
C PHE A 185 21.60 22.33 33.83
N ALA A 186 22.31 23.47 33.97
CA ALA A 186 21.86 24.57 34.83
C ALA A 186 20.43 25.01 34.49
N LYS A 187 19.61 25.29 35.50
CA LYS A 187 18.17 25.58 35.38
C LYS A 187 17.86 26.64 34.31
N VAL A 188 18.64 27.72 34.25
CA VAL A 188 18.47 28.80 33.26
C VAL A 188 18.67 28.30 31.84
N LYS A 189 19.73 27.49 31.56
CA LYS A 189 19.99 26.91 30.24
C LYS A 189 18.88 25.96 29.83
N LYS A 190 18.36 25.14 30.74
CA LYS A 190 17.22 24.25 30.48
C LYS A 190 15.98 25.03 30.08
N ILE A 191 15.62 26.07 30.80
CA ILE A 191 14.43 26.88 30.50
C ILE A 191 14.59 27.55 29.15
N ALA A 192 15.76 28.09 28.83
CA ALA A 192 16.03 28.71 27.53
C ALA A 192 15.87 27.70 26.37
N VAL A 193 16.42 26.49 26.51
CA VAL A 193 16.27 25.44 25.51
C VAL A 193 14.81 25.03 25.36
N LEU A 194 14.09 24.82 26.47
CA LEU A 194 12.68 24.44 26.42
C LEU A 194 11.83 25.54 25.78
N ALA A 195 12.06 26.81 26.12
CA ALA A 195 11.37 27.95 25.53
C ALA A 195 11.61 28.00 24.00
N LEU A 196 12.86 27.81 23.55
CA LEU A 196 13.21 27.76 22.15
C LEU A 196 12.50 26.60 21.44
N VAL A 197 12.47 25.40 22.03
CA VAL A 197 11.78 24.24 21.51
C VAL A 197 10.29 24.49 21.38
N VAL A 198 9.64 25.03 22.40
CA VAL A 198 8.19 25.32 22.37
C VAL A 198 7.86 26.39 21.33
N LEU A 199 8.63 27.47 21.25
CA LEU A 199 8.42 28.51 20.24
C LEU A 199 8.64 27.98 18.83
N SER A 200 9.70 27.20 18.62
CA SER A 200 9.96 26.54 17.33
C SER A 200 8.84 25.57 16.96
N PHE A 201 8.34 24.81 17.93
CA PHE A 201 7.21 23.91 17.72
C PHE A 201 5.96 24.68 17.29
N LEU A 202 5.56 25.71 18.01
CA LEU A 202 4.37 26.49 17.69
C LEU A 202 4.45 27.08 16.28
N ALA A 203 5.59 27.66 15.92
CA ALA A 203 5.82 28.19 14.59
C ALA A 203 5.79 27.08 13.52
N MET A 204 6.53 25.99 13.71
CA MET A 204 6.57 24.89 12.74
C MET A 204 5.24 24.15 12.63
N PHE A 205 4.49 24.02 13.73
CA PHE A 205 3.18 23.35 13.74
C PHE A 205 2.13 24.19 13.00
N HIS A 206 2.13 25.51 13.22
CA HIS A 206 1.22 26.43 12.52
C HIS A 206 1.49 26.46 11.02
N TYR A 207 2.76 26.49 10.62
CA TYR A 207 3.19 26.51 9.23
C TYR A 207 3.58 25.13 8.68
N SER A 208 3.13 24.03 9.30
CA SER A 208 3.58 22.67 8.97
C SER A 208 3.38 22.31 7.49
N ASP A 209 2.25 22.68 6.91
CA ASP A 209 1.93 22.31 5.53
C ASP A 209 2.77 23.08 4.50
N SER A 210 3.22 24.30 4.83
CA SER A 210 4.12 25.08 3.98
C SER A 210 5.62 24.78 4.25
N LEU A 211 5.99 24.54 5.48
CA LEU A 211 7.37 24.21 5.84
C LEU A 211 7.77 22.78 5.50
N PHE A 212 6.82 21.84 5.62
CA PHE A 212 7.03 20.40 5.44
C PHE A 212 6.03 19.81 4.43
N PRO A 213 5.92 20.32 3.20
CA PRO A 213 5.00 19.80 2.21
C PRO A 213 5.41 18.39 1.80
N VAL A 214 4.48 17.43 1.91
CA VAL A 214 4.69 16.07 1.41
C VAL A 214 4.26 16.03 -0.05
N VAL A 215 5.20 16.23 -0.95
CA VAL A 215 4.99 16.29 -2.39
C VAL A 215 5.62 15.05 -3.06
N PRO A 216 4.84 14.29 -3.86
CA PRO A 216 5.38 13.18 -4.63
C PRO A 216 6.49 13.63 -5.58
N LYS A 217 7.51 12.79 -5.75
CA LYS A 217 8.67 13.06 -6.62
C LYS A 217 8.73 12.03 -7.74
N MET A 218 9.70 12.16 -8.64
CA MET A 218 9.95 11.25 -9.75
C MET A 218 8.84 11.22 -10.82
N LYS A 219 8.60 10.06 -11.42
CA LYS A 219 7.67 9.86 -12.55
C LYS A 219 6.19 10.02 -12.20
N LYS A 220 5.83 10.32 -10.97
CA LYS A 220 4.47 10.71 -10.56
C LYS A 220 4.08 12.11 -11.11
N ARG A 221 4.67 12.51 -12.24
CA ARG A 221 4.55 13.86 -12.85
C ARG A 221 3.13 14.30 -13.14
N GLN A 222 2.23 13.38 -13.49
CA GLN A 222 0.82 13.77 -13.74
C GLN A 222 0.17 14.28 -12.46
N PHE A 223 0.45 13.61 -11.33
CA PHE A 223 -0.09 14.02 -10.05
C PHE A 223 0.65 15.24 -9.47
N LEU A 224 1.97 15.33 -9.68
CA LEU A 224 2.76 16.50 -9.26
C LEU A 224 2.22 17.81 -9.84
N LYS A 225 1.78 17.81 -11.11
CA LYS A 225 1.15 18.97 -11.74
C LYS A 225 -0.09 19.47 -11.01
N HIS A 226 -0.84 18.59 -10.34
CA HIS A 226 -1.99 18.99 -9.54
C HIS A 226 -1.58 19.69 -8.24
N TYR A 227 -0.47 19.24 -7.62
CA TYR A 227 0.14 19.95 -6.48
C TYR A 227 0.66 21.33 -6.89
N GLU A 228 1.42 21.40 -7.98
CA GLU A 228 1.99 22.66 -8.49
C GLU A 228 0.88 23.69 -8.84
N ARG A 229 -0.27 23.23 -9.32
CA ARG A 229 -1.41 24.09 -9.66
C ARG A 229 -2.35 24.36 -8.47
N ASN A 230 -2.08 23.80 -7.31
CA ASN A 230 -2.91 23.90 -6.11
C ASN A 230 -4.40 23.54 -6.34
N VAL A 231 -4.66 22.47 -7.11
CA VAL A 231 -6.02 22.02 -7.48
C VAL A 231 -6.47 20.77 -6.73
N ILE A 232 -5.77 20.41 -5.65
CA ILE A 232 -6.14 19.25 -4.82
C ILE A 232 -7.34 19.62 -3.96
N GLU A 233 -8.48 18.95 -4.19
CA GLU A 233 -9.74 19.19 -3.50
C GLU A 233 -9.84 18.48 -2.14
N HIS A 234 -9.08 17.40 -1.98
CA HIS A 234 -9.02 16.59 -0.77
C HIS A 234 -7.64 15.96 -0.62
N SER A 235 -7.13 15.98 0.59
CA SER A 235 -5.85 15.33 0.92
C SER A 235 -5.92 14.83 2.36
N LYS A 236 -5.81 13.52 2.57
CA LYS A 236 -5.84 12.93 3.91
C LYS A 236 -5.03 11.64 3.97
N TRP A 237 -4.42 11.39 5.10
CA TRP A 237 -3.79 10.13 5.42
C TRP A 237 -4.81 9.15 6.00
N SER A 238 -4.89 7.97 5.44
CA SER A 238 -5.61 6.83 6.01
C SER A 238 -4.64 5.93 6.80
N PRO A 239 -5.12 4.91 7.51
CA PRO A 239 -4.24 3.93 8.14
C PRO A 239 -3.28 3.25 7.17
N ILE A 240 -3.67 3.08 5.91
CA ILE A 240 -2.94 2.31 4.90
C ILE A 240 -2.41 3.13 3.73
N ASN A 241 -3.01 4.28 3.39
CA ASN A 241 -2.61 5.09 2.22
C ASN A 241 -2.67 6.59 2.50
N LYS A 242 -2.06 7.39 1.63
CA LYS A 242 -2.38 8.81 1.48
C LYS A 242 -3.38 8.97 0.33
N ILE A 243 -4.54 9.54 0.62
CA ILE A 243 -5.63 9.71 -0.34
C ILE A 243 -5.74 11.18 -0.73
N ASP A 244 -5.59 11.45 -2.02
CA ASP A 244 -5.78 12.76 -2.60
C ASP A 244 -6.90 12.70 -3.66
N VAL A 245 -7.69 13.77 -3.80
CA VAL A 245 -8.64 13.91 -4.89
C VAL A 245 -8.34 15.20 -5.64
N ALA A 246 -8.20 15.08 -6.96
CA ALA A 246 -7.94 16.21 -7.84
C ALA A 246 -8.69 16.05 -9.16
N PRO A 247 -8.95 17.16 -9.89
CA PRO A 247 -9.50 17.12 -11.23
C PRO A 247 -8.58 16.34 -12.19
N PHE A 248 -9.16 15.61 -13.10
CA PHE A 248 -8.46 14.93 -14.19
C PHE A 248 -8.93 15.45 -15.54
N ILE A 249 -8.25 15.05 -16.61
CA ILE A 249 -8.60 15.42 -17.99
C ILE A 249 -10.12 15.25 -18.21
N THR A 250 -10.78 16.22 -18.84
CA THR A 250 -12.24 16.23 -19.08
C THR A 250 -13.14 16.61 -17.90
N GLY A 251 -12.59 17.20 -16.83
CA GLY A 251 -13.40 17.66 -15.68
C GLY A 251 -13.93 16.55 -14.77
N LYS A 252 -13.46 15.32 -14.94
CA LYS A 252 -13.70 14.23 -13.98
C LYS A 252 -12.84 14.42 -12.74
N LYS A 253 -13.31 13.90 -11.62
CA LYS A 253 -12.53 13.82 -10.38
C LYS A 253 -11.87 12.45 -10.28
N ARG A 254 -10.63 12.44 -9.82
CA ARG A 254 -9.84 11.20 -9.65
C ARG A 254 -9.29 11.09 -8.24
N ILE A 255 -9.42 9.92 -7.67
CA ILE A 255 -8.75 9.51 -6.44
C ILE A 255 -7.32 9.11 -6.80
N TRP A 256 -6.36 9.68 -6.12
CA TRP A 256 -4.94 9.38 -6.22
C TRP A 256 -4.46 8.79 -4.91
N ILE A 257 -3.86 7.63 -4.97
CA ILE A 257 -3.41 6.87 -3.81
C ILE A 257 -1.88 6.91 -3.76
N ASP A 258 -1.32 7.19 -2.60
CA ASP A 258 0.12 7.28 -2.33
C ASP A 258 0.86 8.11 -3.39
N GLY A 259 0.41 9.35 -3.59
CA GLY A 259 1.02 10.29 -4.53
C GLY A 259 0.95 9.87 -5.99
N GLY A 260 -0.09 9.11 -6.38
CA GLY A 260 -0.33 8.68 -7.75
C GLY A 260 0.22 7.31 -8.12
N THR A 261 0.62 6.51 -7.14
CA THR A 261 1.01 5.11 -7.31
C THR A 261 -0.15 4.26 -7.82
N MET A 262 -1.35 4.50 -7.27
CA MET A 262 -2.61 3.97 -7.76
C MET A 262 -3.59 5.10 -8.01
N GLN A 263 -4.60 4.84 -8.85
CA GLN A 263 -5.59 5.85 -9.19
C GLN A 263 -6.93 5.21 -9.58
N SER A 264 -8.02 5.90 -9.25
CA SER A 264 -9.38 5.51 -9.65
C SER A 264 -10.21 6.73 -9.96
N ASP A 265 -10.95 6.71 -11.05
CA ASP A 265 -11.89 7.79 -11.36
C ASP A 265 -13.11 7.71 -10.46
N LEU A 266 -13.48 8.82 -9.84
CA LEU A 266 -14.82 8.97 -9.27
C LEU A 266 -15.83 8.98 -10.41
N VAL A 267 -16.74 8.02 -10.43
CA VAL A 267 -17.72 7.92 -11.50
C VAL A 267 -18.70 9.11 -11.42
N LYS A 268 -18.71 9.96 -12.43
CA LYS A 268 -19.68 11.06 -12.48
C LYS A 268 -21.03 10.55 -12.95
N VAL A 269 -22.05 10.73 -12.13
CA VAL A 269 -23.44 10.38 -12.47
C VAL A 269 -24.25 11.68 -12.64
N PRO A 270 -24.52 12.09 -13.88
CA PRO A 270 -25.37 13.26 -14.12
C PRO A 270 -26.86 12.86 -14.01
N GLY A 271 -27.59 13.56 -13.15
CA GLY A 271 -29.06 13.39 -13.05
C GLY A 271 -29.51 12.12 -12.31
N ASN A 272 -30.68 11.62 -12.70
CA ASN A 272 -31.30 10.46 -12.08
C ASN A 272 -30.60 9.15 -12.49
N LEU A 273 -30.29 8.31 -11.52
CA LEU A 273 -29.67 7.02 -11.72
C LEU A 273 -30.52 6.09 -12.63
N ALA A 274 -31.85 6.20 -12.56
CA ALA A 274 -32.77 5.44 -13.38
C ALA A 274 -32.68 5.77 -14.89
N GLU A 275 -32.13 6.91 -15.25
CA GLU A 275 -31.96 7.34 -16.65
C GLU A 275 -30.61 6.90 -17.24
N ILE A 276 -29.74 6.30 -16.43
CA ILE A 276 -28.43 5.85 -16.90
C ILE A 276 -28.58 4.59 -17.73
N LYS A 277 -28.31 4.74 -19.03
CA LYS A 277 -28.27 3.59 -19.95
C LYS A 277 -27.12 2.65 -19.57
N PRO A 278 -27.32 1.33 -19.67
CA PRO A 278 -26.28 0.36 -19.43
C PRO A 278 -25.01 0.69 -20.23
N LYS A 279 -23.88 0.79 -19.57
CA LYS A 279 -22.61 0.98 -20.23
C LYS A 279 -22.23 -0.31 -20.93
N LYS A 280 -22.20 -0.27 -22.27
CA LYS A 280 -21.83 -1.42 -23.10
C LYS A 280 -20.37 -1.28 -23.56
N TRP A 281 -19.72 -2.40 -23.77
CA TRP A 281 -18.37 -2.46 -24.38
C TRP A 281 -17.30 -1.66 -23.63
N VAL A 282 -17.44 -1.53 -22.32
CA VAL A 282 -16.43 -0.98 -21.43
C VAL A 282 -15.99 -2.05 -20.43
N ILE A 283 -14.72 -2.01 -20.04
CA ILE A 283 -14.04 -3.02 -19.21
C ILE A 283 -14.87 -3.45 -18.00
N GLY A 284 -15.32 -2.50 -17.19
CA GLY A 284 -16.06 -2.78 -15.96
C GLY A 284 -17.47 -3.35 -16.19
N ALA A 285 -18.03 -3.28 -17.41
CA ALA A 285 -19.40 -3.69 -17.69
C ALA A 285 -19.52 -5.10 -18.31
N ILE A 286 -18.45 -5.66 -18.86
CA ILE A 286 -18.50 -6.89 -19.63
C ILE A 286 -19.02 -8.10 -18.86
N PRO A 287 -18.58 -8.43 -17.64
CA PRO A 287 -19.10 -9.58 -16.92
C PRO A 287 -20.61 -9.48 -16.70
N TYR A 288 -21.13 -8.25 -16.50
CA TYR A 288 -22.56 -8.02 -16.33
C TYR A 288 -23.39 -8.16 -17.62
N GLN A 289 -22.74 -8.06 -18.79
CA GLN A 289 -23.40 -8.30 -20.08
C GLN A 289 -23.43 -9.79 -20.45
N VAL A 290 -22.35 -10.51 -20.14
CA VAL A 290 -22.17 -11.92 -20.48
C VAL A 290 -23.07 -12.81 -19.63
N VAL A 291 -23.07 -12.61 -18.32
CA VAL A 291 -23.82 -13.45 -17.38
C VAL A 291 -25.34 -13.33 -17.61
N ARG A 292 -26.04 -14.45 -17.50
CA ARG A 292 -27.49 -14.51 -17.71
C ARG A 292 -28.28 -14.03 -16.51
N ASN A 293 -27.92 -14.50 -15.34
CA ASN A 293 -28.57 -14.14 -14.08
C ASN A 293 -28.08 -12.79 -13.55
N LYS A 294 -29.01 -11.96 -13.07
CA LYS A 294 -28.73 -10.63 -12.53
C LYS A 294 -29.02 -10.59 -11.02
N GLY A 295 -28.64 -11.63 -10.30
CA GLY A 295 -28.91 -11.80 -8.88
C GLY A 295 -27.93 -11.04 -8.00
N ALA A 296 -26.71 -11.54 -7.89
CA ALA A 296 -25.71 -11.00 -6.97
C ALA A 296 -24.35 -10.75 -7.63
N ALA A 297 -23.74 -9.61 -7.33
CA ALA A 297 -22.37 -9.26 -7.72
C ALA A 297 -21.50 -9.01 -6.49
N PHE A 298 -20.24 -9.44 -6.56
CA PHE A 298 -19.21 -9.16 -5.59
C PHE A 298 -18.06 -8.41 -6.25
N ILE A 299 -17.73 -7.23 -5.76
CA ILE A 299 -16.77 -6.31 -6.37
C ILE A 299 -15.64 -6.06 -5.37
N ILE A 300 -14.41 -6.47 -5.72
CA ILE A 300 -13.21 -6.25 -4.92
C ILE A 300 -12.48 -5.02 -5.44
N GLY A 301 -12.20 -4.05 -4.54
CA GLY A 301 -11.57 -2.77 -4.88
C GLY A 301 -12.55 -1.83 -5.59
N SER A 302 -13.71 -1.58 -4.98
CA SER A 302 -14.78 -0.77 -5.58
C SER A 302 -14.44 0.71 -5.77
N ALA A 303 -13.45 1.22 -5.05
CA ALA A 303 -12.87 2.56 -5.16
C ALA A 303 -13.86 3.68 -5.55
N GLY A 304 -13.72 4.28 -6.73
CA GLY A 304 -14.56 5.38 -7.22
C GLY A 304 -15.95 4.98 -7.73
N GLY A 305 -16.31 3.68 -7.68
CA GLY A 305 -17.66 3.16 -7.91
C GLY A 305 -18.03 2.82 -9.34
N PHE A 306 -17.08 2.76 -10.27
CA PHE A 306 -17.39 2.51 -11.68
C PHE A 306 -18.03 1.12 -11.90
N GLU A 307 -17.49 0.08 -11.29
CA GLU A 307 -17.99 -1.29 -11.39
C GLU A 307 -19.36 -1.43 -10.69
N VAL A 308 -19.56 -0.71 -9.58
CA VAL A 308 -20.85 -0.65 -8.88
C VAL A 308 -21.92 -0.02 -9.79
N LEU A 309 -21.59 1.09 -10.46
CA LEU A 309 -22.48 1.70 -11.45
C LEU A 309 -22.79 0.75 -12.62
N CYS A 310 -21.78 0.01 -13.10
CA CYS A 310 -21.98 -0.99 -14.15
C CYS A 310 -22.95 -2.08 -13.71
N ALA A 311 -22.79 -2.63 -12.50
CA ALA A 311 -23.69 -3.64 -11.95
C ALA A 311 -25.12 -3.11 -11.79
N LEU A 312 -25.29 -1.89 -11.23
CA LEU A 312 -26.59 -1.23 -11.08
C LEU A 312 -27.27 -1.01 -12.44
N SER A 313 -26.54 -0.49 -13.43
CA SER A 313 -27.07 -0.23 -14.79
C SER A 313 -27.45 -1.50 -15.53
N HIS A 314 -26.94 -2.67 -15.13
CA HIS A 314 -27.33 -3.98 -15.64
C HIS A 314 -28.34 -4.70 -14.74
N HIS A 315 -28.98 -3.97 -13.82
CA HIS A 315 -30.08 -4.45 -12.97
C HIS A 315 -29.72 -5.58 -11.99
N PHE A 316 -28.48 -5.62 -11.50
CA PHE A 316 -28.12 -6.51 -10.42
C PHE A 316 -28.85 -6.12 -9.12
N LYS A 317 -29.44 -7.11 -8.46
CA LYS A 317 -30.31 -6.89 -7.27
C LYS A 317 -29.52 -6.75 -5.99
N ASN A 318 -28.42 -7.47 -5.87
CA ASN A 318 -27.57 -7.47 -4.66
C ASN A 318 -26.10 -7.26 -5.07
N ILE A 319 -25.53 -6.15 -4.67
CA ILE A 319 -24.14 -5.78 -4.99
C ILE A 319 -23.38 -5.64 -3.68
N THR A 320 -22.40 -6.51 -3.46
CA THR A 320 -21.45 -6.36 -2.35
C THR A 320 -20.18 -5.74 -2.91
N ALA A 321 -19.96 -4.49 -2.58
CA ALA A 321 -18.76 -3.76 -2.91
C ALA A 321 -17.80 -3.79 -1.70
N VAL A 322 -16.53 -4.10 -1.94
CA VAL A 322 -15.51 -4.15 -0.90
C VAL A 322 -14.41 -3.15 -1.24
N GLU A 323 -14.05 -2.32 -0.29
CA GLU A 323 -12.95 -1.37 -0.38
C GLU A 323 -12.17 -1.41 0.93
N MET A 324 -10.86 -1.56 0.83
CA MET A 324 -10.01 -1.73 2.00
C MET A 324 -9.69 -0.39 2.69
N ASP A 325 -9.64 0.71 1.93
CA ASP A 325 -9.28 2.01 2.48
C ASP A 325 -10.51 2.73 3.07
N PRO A 326 -10.55 2.95 4.40
CA PRO A 326 -11.69 3.61 5.04
C PRO A 326 -11.89 5.05 4.59
N GLU A 327 -10.83 5.75 4.15
CA GLU A 327 -10.96 7.11 3.66
C GLU A 327 -11.63 7.14 2.28
N ILE A 328 -11.31 6.20 1.39
CA ILE A 328 -12.02 6.07 0.10
C ILE A 328 -13.51 5.80 0.35
N CYS A 329 -13.83 4.88 1.27
CA CYS A 329 -15.22 4.63 1.66
C CYS A 329 -15.92 5.88 2.21
N HIS A 330 -15.22 6.67 3.05
CA HIS A 330 -15.74 7.94 3.54
C HIS A 330 -16.02 8.94 2.41
N LEU A 331 -15.13 9.05 1.43
CA LEU A 331 -15.29 9.94 0.29
C LEU A 331 -16.52 9.58 -0.56
N VAL A 332 -16.71 8.30 -0.89
CA VAL A 332 -17.82 7.86 -1.74
C VAL A 332 -19.15 7.80 -1.01
N LEU A 333 -19.15 7.65 0.33
CA LEU A 333 -20.36 7.68 1.14
C LEU A 333 -20.79 9.09 1.56
N HIS A 334 -19.86 10.06 1.63
CA HIS A 334 -20.13 11.39 2.18
C HIS A 334 -19.72 12.51 1.23
N LYS A 335 -18.44 12.83 1.12
CA LYS A 335 -17.97 14.04 0.43
C LYS A 335 -18.34 14.09 -1.06
N TYR A 336 -18.26 12.96 -1.75
CA TYR A 336 -18.56 12.85 -3.18
C TYR A 336 -19.80 12.00 -3.47
N ALA A 337 -20.62 11.71 -2.46
CA ALA A 337 -21.81 10.87 -2.61
C ALA A 337 -22.75 11.41 -3.72
N ASP A 338 -23.05 12.69 -3.71
CA ASP A 338 -23.91 13.32 -4.73
C ASP A 338 -23.24 13.35 -6.11
N TYR A 339 -21.93 13.60 -6.18
CA TYR A 339 -21.19 13.61 -7.43
C TYR A 339 -21.27 12.25 -8.15
N ILE A 340 -21.25 11.16 -7.40
CA ILE A 340 -21.37 9.79 -7.92
C ILE A 340 -22.82 9.29 -7.94
N GLY A 341 -23.83 10.15 -7.72
CA GLY A 341 -25.25 9.76 -7.77
C GLY A 341 -25.68 8.83 -6.63
N ASN A 342 -25.05 8.91 -5.48
CA ASN A 342 -25.35 8.10 -4.29
C ASN A 342 -25.40 6.58 -4.56
N ILE A 343 -24.58 6.07 -5.50
CA ILE A 343 -24.63 4.67 -5.96
C ILE A 343 -24.40 3.67 -4.83
N PHE A 344 -23.56 3.99 -3.84
CA PHE A 344 -23.31 3.12 -2.70
C PHE A 344 -24.44 3.13 -1.65
N ARG A 345 -25.39 4.07 -1.76
CA ARG A 345 -26.57 4.15 -0.90
C ARG A 345 -27.84 3.56 -1.54
N GLN A 346 -27.72 3.03 -2.76
CA GLN A 346 -28.86 2.41 -3.45
C GLN A 346 -29.30 1.13 -2.75
N LYS A 347 -30.62 0.85 -2.79
CA LYS A 347 -31.16 -0.41 -2.26
C LYS A 347 -30.48 -1.60 -2.92
N GLY A 348 -29.98 -2.54 -2.12
CA GLY A 348 -29.29 -3.72 -2.58
C GLY A 348 -27.77 -3.53 -2.81
N VAL A 349 -27.23 -2.34 -2.54
CA VAL A 349 -25.77 -2.10 -2.55
C VAL A 349 -25.25 -2.08 -1.12
N TYR A 350 -24.21 -2.88 -0.87
CA TYR A 350 -23.59 -3.04 0.45
C TYR A 350 -22.09 -2.79 0.34
N LEU A 351 -21.63 -1.64 0.82
CA LEU A 351 -20.19 -1.33 0.91
C LEU A 351 -19.60 -1.90 2.20
N LYS A 352 -18.52 -2.66 2.09
CA LYS A 352 -17.76 -3.25 3.21
C LYS A 352 -16.36 -2.66 3.22
N ILE A 353 -15.91 -2.21 4.40
CA ILE A 353 -14.55 -1.70 4.63
C ILE A 353 -13.72 -2.87 5.16
N ASP A 354 -13.05 -3.58 4.25
CA ASP A 354 -12.26 -4.77 4.62
C ASP A 354 -11.46 -5.30 3.41
N GLU A 355 -10.69 -6.37 3.62
CA GLU A 355 -10.00 -7.09 2.55
C GLU A 355 -10.98 -8.00 1.79
N GLY A 356 -10.91 -7.96 0.45
CA GLY A 356 -11.91 -8.57 -0.43
C GLY A 356 -12.09 -10.07 -0.27
N ARG A 357 -11.00 -10.84 -0.27
CA ARG A 357 -11.07 -12.31 -0.10
C ARG A 357 -11.56 -12.71 1.29
N SER A 358 -11.14 -11.97 2.32
CA SER A 358 -11.58 -12.20 3.70
C SER A 358 -13.08 -11.96 3.86
N VAL A 359 -13.63 -10.92 3.23
CA VAL A 359 -15.08 -10.70 3.20
C VAL A 359 -15.78 -11.86 2.48
N LEU A 360 -15.30 -12.24 1.30
CA LEU A 360 -15.91 -13.32 0.52
C LEU A 360 -16.01 -14.62 1.30
N LYS A 361 -14.93 -15.02 1.97
CA LYS A 361 -14.88 -16.26 2.79
C LYS A 361 -15.83 -16.26 3.98
N ARG A 362 -16.20 -15.09 4.50
CA ARG A 362 -17.17 -14.97 5.62
C ARG A 362 -18.63 -14.93 5.16
N LEU A 363 -18.86 -14.80 3.85
CA LEU A 363 -20.23 -14.76 3.31
C LEU A 363 -20.72 -16.17 2.96
N ASP A 364 -21.83 -16.58 3.56
CA ASP A 364 -22.52 -17.82 3.21
C ASP A 364 -23.52 -17.57 2.06
N ARG A 365 -22.99 -17.10 0.91
CA ARG A 365 -23.79 -16.92 -0.31
C ARG A 365 -22.92 -16.98 -1.54
N LYS A 366 -23.58 -17.22 -2.70
CA LYS A 366 -22.94 -17.28 -4.01
C LYS A 366 -23.28 -16.04 -4.84
N PHE A 367 -22.46 -15.80 -5.86
CA PHE A 367 -22.52 -14.63 -6.73
C PHE A 367 -22.57 -15.05 -8.20
N ASP A 368 -23.27 -14.26 -9.01
CA ASP A 368 -23.29 -14.43 -10.46
C ASP A 368 -22.05 -13.77 -11.10
N VAL A 369 -21.52 -12.73 -10.44
CA VAL A 369 -20.28 -12.07 -10.86
C VAL A 369 -19.39 -11.81 -9.64
N ILE A 370 -18.13 -12.22 -9.71
CA ILE A 370 -17.05 -11.76 -8.84
C ILE A 370 -16.07 -10.96 -9.71
N GLN A 371 -15.87 -9.69 -9.41
CA GLN A 371 -15.10 -8.78 -10.25
C GLN A 371 -13.96 -8.09 -9.49
N MET A 372 -12.81 -7.98 -10.17
CA MET A 372 -11.67 -7.15 -9.76
C MET A 372 -11.10 -6.42 -10.98
N VAL A 373 -10.99 -5.09 -10.91
CA VAL A 373 -10.41 -4.29 -12.00
C VAL A 373 -9.24 -3.48 -11.44
N ASN A 374 -8.03 -3.79 -11.90
CA ASN A 374 -6.79 -3.08 -11.53
C ASN A 374 -6.62 -2.87 -10.00
N SER A 375 -6.97 -3.87 -9.21
CA SER A 375 -6.83 -3.83 -7.75
C SER A 375 -5.39 -4.08 -7.26
N HIS A 376 -4.39 -3.62 -8.01
CA HIS A 376 -2.97 -3.80 -7.71
C HIS A 376 -2.22 -2.48 -7.79
N ASN A 377 -1.09 -2.41 -7.08
CA ASN A 377 -0.21 -1.26 -7.09
C ASN A 377 0.62 -1.23 -8.40
N THR A 378 0.54 -0.13 -9.16
CA THR A 378 1.32 0.06 -10.40
C THR A 378 2.83 0.17 -10.17
N ASP A 379 3.27 0.43 -8.95
CA ASP A 379 4.72 0.40 -8.60
C ASP A 379 5.32 -0.99 -8.80
N THR A 380 4.50 -2.03 -8.73
CA THR A 380 4.88 -3.42 -8.99
C THR A 380 5.32 -3.63 -10.44
N LEU A 381 4.59 -3.04 -11.39
CA LEU A 381 4.94 -3.03 -12.81
C LEU A 381 6.28 -2.36 -13.10
N MET A 382 6.54 -1.27 -12.40
CA MET A 382 7.67 -0.39 -12.65
C MET A 382 8.95 -0.83 -11.92
N SER A 383 8.86 -1.75 -10.95
CA SER A 383 10.01 -2.28 -10.20
C SER A 383 10.71 -3.45 -10.91
N GLY A 384 10.39 -3.72 -12.18
CA GLY A 384 11.05 -4.78 -12.97
C GLY A 384 10.74 -6.20 -12.47
N GLY A 385 9.57 -6.43 -11.88
CA GLY A 385 9.15 -7.73 -11.36
C GLY A 385 9.77 -8.12 -10.00
N MET A 386 10.50 -7.20 -9.36
CA MET A 386 11.07 -7.43 -8.01
C MET A 386 10.09 -7.05 -6.88
N SER A 387 8.80 -7.19 -7.10
CA SER A 387 7.82 -6.92 -6.05
C SER A 387 7.74 -8.08 -5.07
N VAL A 388 8.21 -7.84 -3.86
CA VAL A 388 8.03 -8.74 -2.71
C VAL A 388 6.71 -8.47 -1.97
N ALA A 389 5.78 -7.71 -2.57
CA ALA A 389 4.47 -7.46 -1.98
C ALA A 389 3.60 -8.71 -2.08
N GLU A 390 3.13 -9.18 -0.94
CA GLU A 390 2.21 -10.30 -0.84
C GLU A 390 0.85 -9.95 -1.44
N THR A 391 0.30 -10.84 -2.24
CA THR A 391 -0.98 -10.64 -2.94
C THR A 391 -1.85 -11.89 -2.84
N TYR A 392 -2.58 -12.02 -1.75
CA TYR A 392 -3.43 -13.18 -1.44
C TYR A 392 -4.69 -13.29 -2.31
N THR A 393 -5.01 -12.26 -3.08
CA THR A 393 -6.16 -12.26 -4.01
C THR A 393 -5.89 -13.01 -5.32
N TYR A 394 -4.63 -13.37 -5.62
CA TYR A 394 -4.25 -14.04 -6.86
C TYR A 394 -3.45 -15.32 -6.60
N THR A 395 -3.95 -16.16 -5.69
CA THR A 395 -3.37 -17.46 -5.35
C THR A 395 -4.26 -18.62 -5.82
N VAL A 396 -3.69 -19.82 -5.92
CA VAL A 396 -4.48 -21.04 -6.20
C VAL A 396 -5.64 -21.17 -5.23
N GLU A 397 -5.40 -20.89 -3.97
CA GLU A 397 -6.38 -20.97 -2.90
C GLU A 397 -7.48 -19.90 -3.07
N SER A 398 -7.14 -18.68 -3.52
CA SER A 398 -8.12 -17.63 -3.79
C SER A 398 -9.05 -18.00 -4.97
N PHE A 399 -8.50 -18.58 -6.04
CA PHE A 399 -9.33 -19.05 -7.17
C PHE A 399 -10.27 -20.19 -6.77
N LYS A 400 -9.85 -21.07 -5.86
CA LYS A 400 -10.74 -22.08 -5.26
C LYS A 400 -11.87 -21.42 -4.45
N ASP A 401 -11.55 -20.37 -3.68
CA ASP A 401 -12.55 -19.62 -2.93
C ASP A 401 -13.53 -18.91 -3.87
N TYR A 402 -13.06 -18.27 -4.94
CA TYR A 402 -13.91 -17.64 -5.96
C TYR A 402 -14.83 -18.67 -6.61
N TRP A 403 -14.32 -19.82 -7.05
CA TRP A 403 -15.11 -20.89 -7.65
C TRP A 403 -16.22 -21.39 -6.73
N ARG A 404 -15.93 -21.60 -5.45
CA ARG A 404 -16.92 -22.07 -4.48
C ARG A 404 -18.04 -21.05 -4.27
N HIS A 405 -17.74 -19.75 -4.33
CA HIS A 405 -18.70 -18.68 -4.14
C HIS A 405 -19.40 -18.23 -5.45
N LEU A 406 -19.12 -18.85 -6.58
CA LEU A 406 -19.91 -18.63 -7.78
C LEU A 406 -21.20 -19.44 -7.76
N ASN A 407 -22.29 -18.84 -8.26
CA ASN A 407 -23.45 -19.56 -8.75
C ASN A 407 -23.07 -20.39 -9.98
N ASP A 408 -23.88 -21.39 -10.31
CA ASP A 408 -23.72 -22.09 -11.58
C ASP A 408 -23.91 -21.08 -12.73
N ASP A 409 -23.08 -21.15 -13.76
CA ASP A 409 -22.95 -20.13 -14.82
C ASP A 409 -22.43 -18.73 -14.38
N GLY A 410 -22.01 -18.57 -13.12
CA GLY A 410 -21.39 -17.33 -12.64
C GLY A 410 -19.97 -17.12 -13.18
N TYR A 411 -19.53 -15.86 -13.17
CA TYR A 411 -18.23 -15.43 -13.71
C TYR A 411 -17.32 -14.80 -12.66
N VAL A 412 -16.04 -15.15 -12.71
CA VAL A 412 -14.94 -14.32 -12.20
C VAL A 412 -14.42 -13.48 -13.36
N SER A 413 -14.31 -12.18 -13.17
CA SER A 413 -13.73 -11.25 -14.14
C SER A 413 -12.61 -10.43 -13.48
N ILE A 414 -11.40 -10.57 -14.02
CA ILE A 414 -10.22 -9.88 -13.50
C ILE A 414 -9.54 -9.13 -14.64
N VAL A 415 -9.07 -7.92 -14.35
CA VAL A 415 -8.20 -7.15 -15.24
C VAL A 415 -6.86 -7.01 -14.58
N HIS A 416 -5.81 -7.54 -15.21
CA HIS A 416 -4.46 -7.52 -14.66
C HIS A 416 -3.41 -7.51 -15.78
N TRP A 417 -2.20 -7.04 -15.49
CA TRP A 417 -1.12 -7.00 -16.48
C TRP A 417 -0.41 -8.35 -16.65
N PHE A 418 -0.47 -9.25 -15.68
CA PHE A 418 0.27 -10.52 -15.69
C PHE A 418 -0.69 -11.68 -16.05
N GLY A 419 -1.07 -11.74 -17.33
CA GLY A 419 -2.07 -12.69 -17.84
C GLY A 419 -1.64 -14.15 -17.74
N GLU A 420 -0.38 -14.46 -18.06
CA GLU A 420 0.13 -15.84 -18.07
C GLU A 420 0.12 -16.45 -16.67
N ARG A 421 0.59 -15.69 -15.67
CA ARG A 421 0.58 -16.17 -14.28
C ARG A 421 -0.83 -16.23 -13.71
N MET A 422 -1.71 -15.33 -14.11
CA MET A 422 -3.14 -15.38 -13.76
C MET A 422 -3.75 -16.69 -14.27
N PHE A 423 -3.49 -17.04 -15.52
CA PHE A 423 -4.02 -18.24 -16.14
C PHE A 423 -3.46 -19.51 -15.51
N THR A 424 -2.12 -19.62 -15.33
CA THR A 424 -1.52 -20.79 -14.67
C THR A 424 -2.07 -21.00 -13.26
N THR A 425 -2.23 -19.92 -12.49
CA THR A 425 -2.74 -19.98 -11.12
C THR A 425 -4.20 -20.45 -11.07
N ALA A 426 -5.06 -19.86 -11.91
CA ALA A 426 -6.48 -20.23 -12.00
C ALA A 426 -6.67 -21.65 -12.54
N PHE A 427 -5.93 -22.00 -13.60
CA PHE A 427 -5.98 -23.33 -14.21
C PHE A 427 -5.55 -24.41 -13.23
N GLN A 428 -4.47 -24.19 -12.47
CA GLN A 428 -4.01 -25.08 -11.41
C GLN A 428 -5.07 -25.24 -10.30
N ALA A 429 -5.75 -24.17 -9.93
CA ALA A 429 -6.84 -24.25 -8.94
C ALA A 429 -7.95 -25.18 -9.39
N LEU A 430 -8.40 -25.07 -10.64
CA LEU A 430 -9.45 -25.95 -11.19
C LEU A 430 -8.99 -27.40 -11.32
N ARG A 431 -7.74 -27.64 -11.72
CA ARG A 431 -7.15 -29.01 -11.76
C ARG A 431 -7.14 -29.65 -10.37
N GLU A 432 -6.69 -28.94 -9.33
CA GLU A 432 -6.66 -29.45 -7.97
C GLU A 432 -8.06 -29.70 -7.38
N MET A 433 -9.07 -28.99 -7.88
CA MET A 433 -10.47 -29.24 -7.52
C MET A 433 -11.09 -30.40 -8.29
N GLY A 434 -10.37 -31.02 -9.21
CA GLY A 434 -10.89 -32.11 -10.05
C GLY A 434 -11.94 -31.64 -11.06
N ILE A 435 -11.92 -30.36 -11.46
CA ILE A 435 -12.90 -29.84 -12.43
C ILE A 435 -12.59 -30.42 -13.81
N LYS A 436 -13.60 -31.05 -14.38
CA LYS A 436 -13.52 -31.65 -15.71
C LYS A 436 -13.38 -30.58 -16.79
N ASP A 437 -12.52 -30.82 -17.77
CA ASP A 437 -12.24 -29.92 -18.90
C ASP A 437 -12.00 -28.44 -18.46
N PRO A 438 -11.00 -28.15 -17.61
CA PRO A 438 -10.82 -26.80 -17.09
C PRO A 438 -10.60 -25.76 -18.18
N GLY A 439 -10.03 -26.13 -19.35
CA GLY A 439 -9.85 -25.23 -20.49
C GLY A 439 -11.14 -24.61 -21.03
N LYS A 440 -12.28 -25.32 -20.93
CA LYS A 440 -13.58 -24.79 -21.37
C LYS A 440 -14.17 -23.68 -20.49
N LYS A 441 -13.50 -23.37 -19.36
CA LYS A 441 -13.98 -22.42 -18.36
C LYS A 441 -13.41 -21.02 -18.53
N PHE A 442 -12.48 -20.81 -19.47
CA PHE A 442 -11.71 -19.57 -19.58
C PHE A 442 -11.90 -18.85 -20.91
N PHE A 443 -11.84 -17.52 -20.87
CA PHE A 443 -11.70 -16.65 -22.03
C PHE A 443 -10.77 -15.49 -21.68
N MET A 444 -9.83 -15.14 -22.56
CA MET A 444 -8.84 -14.10 -22.26
C MET A 444 -8.58 -13.20 -23.47
N ILE A 445 -8.45 -11.91 -23.18
CA ILE A 445 -8.18 -10.86 -24.15
C ILE A 445 -6.97 -10.03 -23.67
N GLU A 446 -6.02 -9.79 -24.56
CA GLU A 446 -4.93 -8.83 -24.32
C GLU A 446 -5.26 -7.50 -25.00
N ALA A 447 -5.15 -6.41 -24.23
CA ALA A 447 -5.31 -5.05 -24.69
C ALA A 447 -4.23 -4.16 -24.07
N GLU A 448 -3.32 -3.68 -24.90
CA GLU A 448 -2.15 -2.90 -24.49
C GLU A 448 -1.29 -3.67 -23.45
N ILE A 449 -1.24 -3.18 -22.21
CA ILE A 449 -0.49 -3.81 -21.11
C ILE A 449 -1.37 -4.66 -20.19
N TYR A 450 -2.65 -4.80 -20.50
CA TYR A 450 -3.60 -5.51 -19.63
C TYR A 450 -4.14 -6.77 -20.29
N THR A 451 -4.39 -7.77 -19.46
CA THR A 451 -5.16 -8.97 -19.80
C THR A 451 -6.51 -8.91 -19.11
N PHE A 452 -7.57 -9.10 -19.90
CA PHE A 452 -8.92 -9.31 -19.41
C PHE A 452 -9.13 -10.82 -19.28
N PHE A 453 -9.26 -11.26 -18.05
CA PHE A 453 -9.40 -12.65 -17.67
C PHE A 453 -10.85 -12.92 -17.26
N PHE A 454 -11.44 -13.96 -17.87
CA PHE A 454 -12.77 -14.45 -17.53
C PHE A 454 -12.69 -15.94 -17.20
N MET A 455 -13.26 -16.32 -16.06
CA MET A 455 -13.42 -17.71 -15.63
C MET A 455 -14.88 -17.95 -15.28
N LYS A 456 -15.52 -18.96 -15.86
CA LYS A 456 -16.94 -19.30 -15.66
C LYS A 456 -17.08 -20.60 -14.88
N LYS A 457 -18.05 -20.67 -13.98
CA LYS A 457 -18.46 -21.91 -13.32
C LYS A 457 -19.46 -22.67 -14.21
N GLY A 458 -18.96 -23.24 -15.24
CA GLY A 458 -19.68 -23.91 -16.35
C GLY A 458 -18.86 -23.80 -17.63
N ASP A 459 -19.27 -24.41 -18.70
CA ASP A 459 -18.64 -24.21 -20.01
C ASP A 459 -19.06 -22.85 -20.58
N ILE A 460 -18.11 -22.13 -21.18
CA ILE A 460 -18.43 -20.89 -21.90
C ILE A 460 -19.07 -21.28 -23.24
N ASP A 461 -20.32 -20.90 -23.44
CA ASP A 461 -21.09 -21.27 -24.62
C ASP A 461 -20.86 -20.33 -25.84
N ALA A 462 -21.37 -20.72 -27.01
CA ALA A 462 -21.19 -19.95 -28.24
C ALA A 462 -21.77 -18.52 -28.17
N ARG A 463 -22.87 -18.29 -27.43
CA ARG A 463 -23.44 -16.94 -27.22
C ARG A 463 -22.49 -16.10 -26.43
N GLU A 464 -21.93 -16.64 -25.37
CA GLU A 464 -21.00 -15.94 -24.45
C GLU A 464 -19.68 -15.62 -25.16
N ILE A 465 -19.15 -16.58 -25.94
CA ILE A 465 -17.99 -16.38 -26.83
C ILE A 465 -18.28 -15.25 -27.82
N GLY A 466 -19.45 -15.21 -28.41
CA GLY A 466 -19.86 -14.15 -29.34
C GLY A 466 -19.87 -12.76 -28.69
N ILE A 467 -20.35 -12.64 -27.44
CA ILE A 467 -20.33 -11.38 -26.67
C ILE A 467 -18.89 -10.96 -26.33
N LEU A 468 -18.06 -11.89 -25.84
CA LEU A 468 -16.67 -11.62 -25.47
C LEU A 468 -15.82 -11.28 -26.70
N THR A 469 -16.03 -11.96 -27.84
CA THR A 469 -15.37 -11.66 -29.11
C THR A 469 -15.75 -10.27 -29.64
N LYS A 470 -17.03 -9.89 -29.52
CA LYS A 470 -17.49 -8.54 -29.91
C LYS A 470 -16.87 -7.49 -29.02
N PHE A 471 -16.72 -7.75 -27.73
CA PHE A 471 -16.02 -6.85 -26.81
C PHE A 471 -14.54 -6.74 -27.15
N ALA A 472 -13.88 -7.84 -27.49
CA ALA A 472 -12.46 -7.81 -27.88
C ALA A 472 -12.23 -6.83 -29.04
N GLY A 473 -13.15 -6.75 -30.01
CA GLY A 473 -13.04 -5.81 -31.14
C GLY A 473 -11.69 -5.94 -31.84
N LYS A 474 -10.84 -4.91 -31.73
CA LYS A 474 -9.48 -4.90 -32.29
C LYS A 474 -8.41 -5.51 -31.37
N HIS A 475 -8.75 -5.82 -30.13
CA HIS A 475 -7.82 -6.40 -29.18
C HIS A 475 -7.62 -7.89 -29.44
N LYS A 476 -6.49 -8.43 -29.00
CA LYS A 476 -6.09 -9.80 -29.29
C LYS A 476 -6.79 -10.78 -28.34
N ILE A 477 -7.58 -11.70 -28.88
CA ILE A 477 -8.07 -12.86 -28.12
C ILE A 477 -6.88 -13.82 -28.01
N VAL A 478 -6.42 -14.08 -26.79
CA VAL A 478 -5.28 -14.97 -26.54
C VAL A 478 -5.69 -16.35 -26.06
N TYR A 479 -6.92 -16.48 -25.53
CA TYR A 479 -7.51 -17.76 -25.19
C TYR A 479 -9.02 -17.75 -25.37
N SER A 480 -9.56 -18.81 -26.01
CA SER A 480 -10.99 -19.05 -26.18
C SER A 480 -11.24 -20.55 -26.31
N PRO A 481 -12.32 -21.11 -25.70
CA PRO A 481 -12.54 -22.54 -25.71
C PRO A 481 -13.00 -23.09 -27.08
N ASP A 482 -13.40 -22.24 -28.03
CA ASP A 482 -13.90 -22.63 -29.38
C ASP A 482 -12.82 -22.67 -30.45
N ARG A 483 -11.58 -22.38 -30.11
CA ARG A 483 -10.46 -22.34 -31.06
C ARG A 483 -9.17 -22.82 -30.40
N GLU A 484 -8.19 -23.13 -31.22
CA GLU A 484 -6.84 -23.45 -30.78
C GLU A 484 -5.85 -22.51 -31.47
N LEU A 485 -4.97 -21.90 -30.69
CA LEU A 485 -3.94 -20.99 -31.16
C LEU A 485 -2.56 -21.47 -30.67
N ASP A 486 -1.53 -21.35 -31.50
CA ASP A 486 -0.17 -21.65 -31.03
C ASP A 486 0.38 -20.52 -30.19
N ASN A 487 0.06 -20.53 -28.92
CA ASN A 487 0.57 -19.58 -27.93
C ASN A 487 0.72 -20.24 -26.55
N ILE A 488 1.28 -19.48 -25.61
CA ILE A 488 1.59 -19.95 -24.26
C ILE A 488 0.33 -20.40 -23.48
N TYR A 489 -0.81 -19.76 -23.67
CA TYR A 489 -2.05 -20.07 -22.94
C TYR A 489 -2.61 -21.44 -23.28
N TYR A 490 -2.58 -21.84 -24.56
CA TYR A 490 -3.01 -23.19 -24.98
C TYR A 490 -2.02 -24.28 -24.54
N LYS A 491 -0.71 -23.96 -24.51
CA LYS A 491 0.31 -24.86 -23.94
C LYS A 491 0.09 -25.06 -22.44
N ILE A 492 -0.27 -24.01 -21.69
CA ILE A 492 -0.66 -24.10 -20.28
C ILE A 492 -1.92 -24.96 -20.10
N ALA A 493 -2.91 -24.82 -20.97
CA ALA A 493 -4.17 -25.57 -20.90
C ALA A 493 -4.06 -27.04 -21.35
N SER A 494 -2.90 -27.49 -21.78
CA SER A 494 -2.62 -28.83 -22.26
C SER A 494 -1.82 -29.70 -21.26
N GLU A 495 -1.45 -30.90 -21.68
CA GLU A 495 -0.54 -31.77 -20.92
C GLU A 495 0.87 -31.17 -20.75
N ARG A 496 1.22 -30.15 -21.56
CA ARG A 496 2.52 -29.42 -21.48
C ARG A 496 2.55 -28.36 -20.39
N PHE A 497 1.61 -28.36 -19.46
CA PHE A 497 1.52 -27.34 -18.40
C PHE A 497 2.85 -27.12 -17.67
N GLN A 498 3.46 -28.19 -17.12
CA GLN A 498 4.71 -28.07 -16.35
C GLN A 498 5.91 -27.74 -17.24
N GLU A 499 5.99 -28.31 -18.44
CA GLU A 499 7.00 -27.99 -19.44
C GLU A 499 6.97 -26.51 -19.81
N THR A 500 5.77 -25.96 -20.05
CA THR A 500 5.56 -24.56 -20.42
C THR A 500 6.02 -23.61 -19.31
N ILE A 501 5.70 -23.92 -18.04
CA ILE A 501 6.16 -23.12 -16.88
C ILE A 501 7.69 -23.13 -16.80
N ASN A 502 8.31 -24.30 -16.96
CA ASN A 502 9.75 -24.44 -16.85
C ASN A 502 10.49 -23.70 -17.98
N ALA A 503 9.96 -23.76 -19.21
CA ALA A 503 10.52 -23.14 -20.41
C ALA A 503 10.32 -21.62 -20.49
N SER A 504 9.41 -21.05 -19.71
CA SER A 504 9.16 -19.59 -19.70
C SER A 504 10.39 -18.82 -19.21
N SER A 505 10.68 -17.68 -19.83
CA SER A 505 11.75 -16.75 -19.42
C SER A 505 11.40 -15.96 -18.15
N ILE A 506 10.12 -15.85 -17.84
CA ILE A 506 9.60 -15.20 -16.63
C ILE A 506 8.93 -16.23 -15.73
N ASP A 507 8.81 -15.93 -14.45
CA ASP A 507 8.12 -16.80 -13.49
C ASP A 507 6.61 -16.72 -13.67
N ILE A 508 6.04 -17.71 -14.36
CA ILE A 508 4.61 -17.90 -14.52
C ILE A 508 4.07 -19.05 -13.65
N SER A 509 4.83 -19.53 -12.69
CA SER A 509 4.38 -20.59 -11.78
C SER A 509 3.15 -20.14 -10.99
N PRO A 510 2.24 -21.08 -10.64
CA PRO A 510 1.06 -20.75 -9.83
C PRO A 510 1.44 -20.13 -8.49
N SER A 511 0.89 -18.96 -8.18
CA SER A 511 1.06 -18.32 -6.88
C SER A 511 0.20 -19.04 -5.82
N ARG A 512 0.71 -19.19 -4.59
CA ARG A 512 0.03 -19.89 -3.48
C ARG A 512 0.04 -19.06 -2.20
N ASP A 513 -0.86 -19.38 -1.25
CA ASP A 513 -0.95 -18.67 0.03
C ASP A 513 0.34 -18.77 0.88
N ASN A 514 1.14 -19.80 0.70
CA ASN A 514 2.46 -19.92 1.35
C ASN A 514 3.60 -19.23 0.57
N SER A 515 3.32 -18.71 -0.62
CA SER A 515 4.24 -17.92 -1.46
C SER A 515 3.43 -16.95 -2.34
N PRO A 516 2.78 -15.91 -1.72
CA PRO A 516 1.78 -15.07 -2.39
C PRO A 516 2.41 -13.94 -3.22
N TYR A 517 3.55 -14.16 -3.82
CA TYR A 517 4.30 -13.15 -4.59
C TYR A 517 3.90 -13.16 -6.07
N PHE A 518 2.61 -12.98 -6.32
CA PHE A 518 2.02 -13.05 -7.66
C PHE A 518 2.69 -12.10 -8.67
N ASN A 519 3.11 -10.94 -8.23
CA ASN A 519 3.69 -9.90 -9.10
C ASN A 519 5.20 -10.05 -9.33
N GLN A 520 5.84 -11.06 -8.76
CA GLN A 520 7.25 -11.36 -8.99
C GLN A 520 7.40 -12.13 -10.30
N GLY A 521 7.92 -11.45 -11.34
CA GLY A 521 8.12 -12.05 -12.67
C GLY A 521 9.50 -12.65 -12.89
N ASN A 522 10.48 -12.41 -12.02
CA ASN A 522 11.83 -12.95 -12.17
C ASN A 522 11.93 -14.33 -11.52
N LYS A 523 12.53 -15.30 -12.21
CA LYS A 523 12.85 -16.60 -11.63
C LYS A 523 13.96 -16.44 -10.58
N ILE A 524 13.74 -17.02 -9.39
CA ILE A 524 14.78 -17.08 -8.34
C ILE A 524 15.97 -17.86 -8.91
N GLY A 525 17.15 -17.23 -8.98
CA GLY A 525 18.39 -17.83 -9.51
C GLY A 525 18.90 -17.25 -10.84
N GLN A 526 18.23 -16.24 -11.39
CA GLN A 526 18.72 -15.48 -12.57
C GLN A 526 19.42 -14.15 -12.19
N PHE A 527 19.88 -14.03 -10.93
CA PHE A 527 20.68 -12.89 -10.45
C PHE A 527 22.15 -13.29 -10.33
#